data_130dfce01fcedccdb87aad13618437a1
#
_entry.id   130dfce01fcedccdb87aad13618437a1
#
_cell.length_a   1.000
_cell.length_b   1.000
_cell.length_c   1.000
_cell.angle_alpha   90.00
_cell.angle_beta   90.00
_cell.angle_gamma   90.00
#
_symmetry.space_group_name_H-M   'P 1'
#
loop_
_entity.id
_entity.type
_entity.pdbx_description
1 polymer ?
#
loop_
_entity_poly.entity_id
_entity_poly.type
_entity_poly.pdbx_seq_one_letter_code
_entity_poly.pdbx_strand_id
1 'polypeptide(L)'
;MIVITGATGQLGRLVIQSLLAKVPASGIAAVVRRPAQATDLAELGIEVREGDYERPELWPAALAGATEVLLISAPGPLGGRPPLHSVVIDAAKAAGTVRRLVYTGVLGGDAAGFQLADDHKATERLLRESGLAFTVLRNGWYTEMYADRLAHAAQSGSFAGTAGPDARLATATRAEYAEAAASVLLAADAQPEYYELSGDIAWSLTELADEFTRQSGTHIVYQQVSPEQQRAGLVAAGLPEPVADILVDVEAAIDRGELARQDGSLRRLIGHPTAPLADAVATAVTALKTTTP
;
A
#
# COMPACT_ATOMS: atom_id res chain seq x y z
N MET A 1 -17.98 -2.08 15.52
CA MET A 1 -17.43 -3.06 14.54
C MET A 1 -16.51 -2.33 13.56
N ILE A 2 -15.28 -2.80 13.45
CA ILE A 2 -14.32 -2.33 12.44
C ILE A 2 -14.44 -3.25 11.24
N VAL A 3 -14.72 -2.71 10.06
CA VAL A 3 -14.89 -3.48 8.82
C VAL A 3 -13.73 -3.18 7.87
N ILE A 4 -13.05 -4.23 7.41
CA ILE A 4 -11.88 -4.13 6.54
C ILE A 4 -12.23 -4.66 5.16
N THR A 5 -12.15 -3.83 4.12
CA THR A 5 -12.26 -4.28 2.72
C THR A 5 -10.91 -4.77 2.21
N GLY A 6 -10.91 -5.59 1.13
CA GLY A 6 -9.65 -6.13 0.61
C GLY A 6 -8.88 -6.98 1.63
N ALA A 7 -9.57 -7.57 2.59
CA ALA A 7 -9.03 -8.22 3.78
C ALA A 7 -8.08 -9.39 3.49
N THR A 8 -8.22 -10.08 2.36
CA THR A 8 -7.33 -11.16 1.94
C THR A 8 -6.07 -10.69 1.22
N GLY A 9 -5.97 -9.38 0.90
CA GLY A 9 -4.78 -8.79 0.31
C GLY A 9 -3.62 -8.67 1.31
N GLN A 10 -2.41 -8.42 0.81
CA GLN A 10 -1.20 -8.29 1.64
C GLN A 10 -1.36 -7.23 2.74
N LEU A 11 -1.81 -6.02 2.39
CA LEU A 11 -2.03 -4.95 3.38
C LEU A 11 -3.19 -5.29 4.33
N GLY A 12 -4.32 -5.81 3.80
CA GLY A 12 -5.49 -6.14 4.61
C GLY A 12 -5.20 -7.16 5.71
N ARG A 13 -4.43 -8.20 5.39
CA ARG A 13 -3.99 -9.21 6.39
C ARG A 13 -3.14 -8.60 7.48
N LEU A 14 -2.20 -7.72 7.14
CA LEU A 14 -1.33 -7.05 8.11
C LEU A 14 -2.12 -6.07 9.00
N VAL A 15 -3.11 -5.35 8.44
CA VAL A 15 -4.01 -4.50 9.24
C VAL A 15 -4.80 -5.34 10.24
N ILE A 16 -5.36 -6.47 9.80
CA ILE A 16 -6.08 -7.39 10.69
C ILE A 16 -5.16 -7.89 11.80
N GLN A 17 -3.95 -8.30 11.47
CA GLN A 17 -2.96 -8.74 12.47
C GLN A 17 -2.64 -7.63 13.48
N SER A 18 -2.44 -6.40 13.02
CA SER A 18 -2.18 -5.24 13.88
C SER A 18 -3.37 -4.90 14.78
N LEU A 19 -4.60 -5.09 14.29
CA LEU A 19 -5.82 -4.89 15.09
C LEU A 19 -5.99 -5.99 16.13
N LEU A 20 -5.76 -7.26 15.79
CA LEU A 20 -5.88 -8.40 16.71
C LEU A 20 -4.94 -8.30 17.92
N ALA A 21 -3.81 -7.62 17.77
CA ALA A 21 -2.91 -7.34 18.88
C ALA A 21 -3.47 -6.32 19.88
N LYS A 22 -4.55 -5.60 19.52
CA LYS A 22 -5.08 -4.47 20.30
C LYS A 22 -6.56 -4.61 20.70
N VAL A 23 -7.35 -5.37 19.91
CA VAL A 23 -8.80 -5.55 20.15
C VAL A 23 -9.22 -7.00 19.90
N PRO A 24 -10.31 -7.47 20.53
CA PRO A 24 -10.82 -8.83 20.30
C PRO A 24 -11.29 -9.02 18.86
N ALA A 25 -11.11 -10.23 18.33
CA ALA A 25 -11.51 -10.61 16.97
C ALA A 25 -13.00 -10.34 16.67
N SER A 26 -13.87 -10.49 17.67
CA SER A 26 -15.32 -10.20 17.56
C SER A 26 -15.63 -8.72 17.24
N GLY A 27 -14.67 -7.83 17.40
CA GLY A 27 -14.77 -6.41 17.03
C GLY A 27 -14.41 -6.13 15.57
N ILE A 28 -13.94 -7.15 14.80
CA ILE A 28 -13.42 -7.02 13.43
C ILE A 28 -14.25 -7.85 12.48
N ALA A 29 -14.59 -7.27 11.31
CA ALA A 29 -15.16 -7.99 10.18
C ALA A 29 -14.27 -7.81 8.95
N ALA A 30 -14.01 -8.92 8.26
CA ALA A 30 -13.22 -9.00 7.04
C ALA A 30 -14.15 -9.14 5.84
N VAL A 31 -14.16 -8.14 4.94
CA VAL A 31 -14.94 -8.22 3.70
C VAL A 31 -14.07 -8.80 2.59
N VAL A 32 -14.53 -9.89 1.99
CA VAL A 32 -13.81 -10.66 0.98
C VAL A 32 -14.74 -11.07 -0.16
N ARG A 33 -14.21 -11.21 -1.37
CA ARG A 33 -15.00 -11.64 -2.54
C ARG A 33 -15.47 -13.10 -2.46
N ARG A 34 -14.69 -13.93 -1.79
CA ARG A 34 -14.92 -15.38 -1.69
C ARG A 34 -14.68 -15.84 -0.25
N PRO A 35 -15.71 -15.85 0.60
CA PRO A 35 -15.60 -16.26 2.01
C PRO A 35 -14.93 -17.62 2.21
N ALA A 36 -15.22 -18.58 1.33
CA ALA A 36 -14.63 -19.92 1.39
C ALA A 36 -13.08 -19.94 1.24
N GLN A 37 -12.46 -18.88 0.74
CA GLN A 37 -11.02 -18.73 0.60
C GLN A 37 -10.37 -17.93 1.75
N ALA A 38 -11.13 -17.56 2.76
CA ALA A 38 -10.69 -16.78 3.92
C ALA A 38 -10.95 -17.54 5.23
N THR A 39 -10.86 -18.87 5.21
CA THR A 39 -11.06 -19.73 6.38
C THR A 39 -10.04 -19.45 7.48
N ASP A 40 -8.83 -19.11 7.11
CA ASP A 40 -7.77 -18.68 8.03
C ASP A 40 -8.16 -17.44 8.85
N LEU A 41 -8.89 -16.48 8.28
CA LEU A 41 -9.40 -15.32 9.01
C LEU A 41 -10.55 -15.72 9.95
N ALA A 42 -11.42 -16.64 9.52
CA ALA A 42 -12.50 -17.17 10.35
C ALA A 42 -11.95 -17.97 11.55
N GLU A 43 -10.88 -18.74 11.36
CA GLU A 43 -10.19 -19.48 12.43
C GLU A 43 -9.59 -18.56 13.50
N LEU A 44 -9.26 -17.32 13.16
CA LEU A 44 -8.85 -16.28 14.12
C LEU A 44 -10.04 -15.68 14.90
N GLY A 45 -11.28 -16.12 14.62
CA GLY A 45 -12.48 -15.61 15.25
C GLY A 45 -13.02 -14.31 14.66
N ILE A 46 -12.55 -13.92 13.47
CA ILE A 46 -12.99 -12.74 12.74
C ILE A 46 -14.27 -13.07 11.97
N GLU A 47 -15.22 -12.14 11.96
CA GLU A 47 -16.41 -12.29 11.12
C GLU A 47 -16.04 -12.08 9.64
N VAL A 48 -16.18 -13.13 8.82
CA VAL A 48 -15.93 -13.06 7.38
C VAL A 48 -17.24 -12.78 6.65
N ARG A 49 -17.28 -11.70 5.88
CA ARG A 49 -18.44 -11.24 5.12
C ARG A 49 -18.14 -11.23 3.64
N GLU A 50 -19.17 -11.57 2.82
CA GLU A 50 -19.05 -11.43 1.38
C GLU A 50 -19.24 -9.97 0.97
N GLY A 51 -18.33 -9.47 0.10
CA GLY A 51 -18.44 -8.17 -0.54
C GLY A 51 -17.51 -8.09 -1.74
N ASP A 52 -18.04 -7.54 -2.81
CA ASP A 52 -17.36 -7.34 -4.07
C ASP A 52 -17.63 -5.91 -4.55
N TYR A 53 -16.57 -5.18 -4.93
CA TYR A 53 -16.70 -3.81 -5.43
C TYR A 53 -17.56 -3.73 -6.70
N GLU A 54 -17.63 -4.81 -7.48
CA GLU A 54 -18.47 -4.89 -8.70
C GLU A 54 -19.91 -5.31 -8.41
N ARG A 55 -20.25 -5.63 -7.15
CA ARG A 55 -21.56 -6.13 -6.72
C ARG A 55 -22.15 -5.26 -5.61
N PRO A 56 -22.76 -4.10 -5.95
CA PRO A 56 -23.28 -3.14 -4.96
C PRO A 56 -24.30 -3.74 -3.99
N GLU A 57 -25.06 -4.74 -4.42
CA GLU A 57 -26.10 -5.39 -3.61
C GLU A 57 -25.59 -6.14 -2.39
N LEU A 58 -24.28 -6.46 -2.32
CA LEU A 58 -23.69 -7.17 -1.19
C LEU A 58 -23.32 -6.23 -0.03
N TRP A 59 -23.11 -4.96 -0.30
CA TRP A 59 -22.53 -4.04 0.67
C TRP A 59 -23.40 -3.70 1.87
N PRO A 60 -24.75 -3.65 1.78
CA PRO A 60 -25.59 -3.48 2.97
C PRO A 60 -25.34 -4.54 4.04
N ALA A 61 -25.19 -5.81 3.64
CA ALA A 61 -24.87 -6.89 4.56
C ALA A 61 -23.39 -6.84 5.01
N ALA A 62 -22.48 -6.54 4.07
CA ALA A 62 -21.05 -6.44 4.37
C ALA A 62 -20.75 -5.34 5.41
N LEU A 63 -21.49 -4.23 5.43
CA LEU A 63 -21.31 -3.11 6.34
C LEU A 63 -22.28 -3.12 7.53
N ALA A 64 -23.07 -4.17 7.74
CA ALA A 64 -24.02 -4.24 8.85
C ALA A 64 -23.30 -4.02 10.19
N GLY A 65 -23.74 -3.03 11.00
CA GLY A 65 -23.18 -2.68 12.29
C GLY A 65 -21.76 -2.09 12.26
N ALA A 66 -21.26 -1.73 11.08
CA ALA A 66 -19.96 -1.05 10.94
C ALA A 66 -20.00 0.33 11.60
N THR A 67 -18.98 0.63 12.40
CA THR A 67 -18.74 1.97 12.95
C THR A 67 -17.50 2.62 12.37
N GLU A 68 -16.52 1.81 12.02
CA GLU A 68 -15.30 2.21 11.30
C GLU A 68 -15.15 1.31 10.08
N VAL A 69 -14.80 1.87 8.95
CA VAL A 69 -14.58 1.13 7.69
C VAL A 69 -13.20 1.46 7.16
N LEU A 70 -12.38 0.45 6.87
CA LEU A 70 -11.17 0.62 6.07
C LEU A 70 -11.46 0.25 4.63
N LEU A 71 -11.46 1.24 3.76
CA LEU A 71 -11.50 1.07 2.32
C LEU A 71 -10.05 0.95 1.79
N ILE A 72 -9.59 -0.28 1.60
CA ILE A 72 -8.32 -0.51 0.91
C ILE A 72 -8.56 -0.32 -0.59
N SER A 73 -7.70 0.47 -1.24
CA SER A 73 -7.82 0.76 -2.67
C SER A 73 -7.91 -0.53 -3.50
N ALA A 74 -8.94 -0.61 -4.34
CA ALA A 74 -9.18 -1.76 -5.20
C ALA A 74 -8.04 -1.94 -6.22
N PRO A 75 -7.68 -3.17 -6.59
CA PRO A 75 -6.84 -3.41 -7.75
C PRO A 75 -7.65 -3.11 -9.02
N GLY A 76 -6.97 -2.72 -10.09
CA GLY A 76 -7.62 -2.48 -11.37
C GLY A 76 -6.79 -1.60 -12.30
N PRO A 77 -7.22 -1.47 -13.56
CA PRO A 77 -6.58 -0.56 -14.51
C PRO A 77 -6.75 0.89 -14.05
N LEU A 78 -5.92 1.77 -14.58
CA LEU A 78 -6.06 3.22 -14.39
C LEU A 78 -7.45 3.69 -14.83
N GLY A 79 -8.06 4.58 -14.06
CA GLY A 79 -9.43 5.07 -14.26
C GLY A 79 -10.53 4.12 -13.79
N GLY A 80 -10.21 2.85 -13.47
CA GLY A 80 -11.19 1.84 -13.07
C GLY A 80 -11.50 1.79 -11.57
N ARG A 81 -10.65 2.35 -10.72
CA ARG A 81 -10.80 2.25 -9.26
C ARG A 81 -11.86 3.16 -8.66
N PRO A 82 -12.01 4.44 -9.08
CA PRO A 82 -12.97 5.35 -8.45
C PRO A 82 -14.41 4.85 -8.48
N PRO A 83 -14.95 4.28 -9.58
CA PRO A 83 -16.29 3.67 -9.59
C PRO A 83 -16.45 2.53 -8.58
N LEU A 84 -15.40 1.71 -8.39
CA LEU A 84 -15.43 0.62 -7.42
C LEU A 84 -15.43 1.16 -5.98
N HIS A 85 -14.66 2.21 -5.72
CA HIS A 85 -14.62 2.84 -4.41
C HIS A 85 -15.92 3.57 -4.08
N SER A 86 -16.60 4.18 -5.07
CA SER A 86 -17.88 4.87 -4.85
C SER A 86 -18.93 3.92 -4.30
N VAL A 87 -18.97 2.66 -4.75
CA VAL A 87 -19.91 1.65 -4.25
C VAL A 87 -19.80 1.47 -2.73
N VAL A 88 -18.56 1.42 -2.21
CA VAL A 88 -18.34 1.27 -0.76
C VAL A 88 -18.66 2.55 0.00
N ILE A 89 -18.28 3.71 -0.55
CA ILE A 89 -18.57 5.02 0.04
C ILE A 89 -20.09 5.23 0.16
N ASP A 90 -20.83 4.95 -0.92
CA ASP A 90 -22.28 5.08 -0.94
C ASP A 90 -22.96 4.12 0.05
N ALA A 91 -22.49 2.88 0.10
CA ALA A 91 -22.98 1.90 1.06
C ALA A 91 -22.67 2.30 2.51
N ALA A 92 -21.49 2.83 2.79
CA ALA A 92 -21.13 3.34 4.12
C ALA A 92 -22.03 4.52 4.54
N LYS A 93 -22.34 5.42 3.60
CA LYS A 93 -23.28 6.51 3.82
C LYS A 93 -24.70 5.99 4.09
N ALA A 94 -25.17 5.03 3.29
CA ALA A 94 -26.50 4.44 3.45
C ALA A 94 -26.66 3.64 4.73
N ALA A 95 -25.59 3.03 5.25
CA ALA A 95 -25.61 2.28 6.51
C ALA A 95 -25.96 3.16 7.74
N GLY A 96 -25.63 4.45 7.72
CA GLY A 96 -25.94 5.42 8.77
C GLY A 96 -25.25 5.17 10.12
N THR A 97 -24.52 4.08 10.27
CA THR A 97 -23.80 3.68 11.50
C THR A 97 -22.30 3.95 11.41
N VAL A 98 -21.78 4.16 10.21
CA VAL A 98 -20.35 4.40 9.97
C VAL A 98 -20.00 5.82 10.47
N ARG A 99 -19.19 5.87 11.49
CA ARG A 99 -18.70 7.13 12.10
C ARG A 99 -17.53 7.71 11.32
N ARG A 100 -16.71 6.85 10.74
CA ARG A 100 -15.53 7.25 9.93
C ARG A 100 -15.20 6.20 8.89
N LEU A 101 -14.87 6.66 7.70
CA LEU A 101 -14.30 5.87 6.64
C LEU A 101 -12.81 6.22 6.49
N VAL A 102 -11.93 5.22 6.66
CA VAL A 102 -10.49 5.35 6.45
C VAL A 102 -10.17 4.78 5.06
N TYR A 103 -9.45 5.54 4.25
CA TYR A 103 -9.10 5.15 2.88
C TYR A 103 -7.59 5.07 2.70
N THR A 104 -7.09 4.05 1.99
CA THR A 104 -5.68 3.97 1.61
C THR A 104 -5.45 4.69 0.28
N GLY A 105 -4.97 5.90 0.37
CA GLY A 105 -4.59 6.76 -0.75
C GLY A 105 -3.12 6.63 -1.13
N VAL A 106 -2.59 7.64 -1.83
CA VAL A 106 -1.19 7.73 -2.24
C VAL A 106 -0.55 9.04 -1.81
N LEU A 107 0.72 9.00 -1.44
CA LEU A 107 1.53 10.14 -1.00
C LEU A 107 1.43 11.33 -1.97
N GLY A 108 1.30 12.52 -1.42
CA GLY A 108 1.23 13.77 -2.17
C GLY A 108 -0.18 14.21 -2.56
N GLY A 109 -1.19 13.33 -2.54
CA GLY A 109 -2.59 13.67 -2.81
C GLY A 109 -2.75 14.49 -4.09
N ASP A 110 -3.40 15.66 -4.01
CA ASP A 110 -3.64 16.52 -5.17
C ASP A 110 -2.34 17.03 -5.85
N ALA A 111 -1.22 17.08 -5.13
CA ALA A 111 0.08 17.50 -5.65
C ALA A 111 0.91 16.38 -6.28
N ALA A 112 0.48 15.13 -6.22
CA ALA A 112 1.15 14.02 -6.89
C ALA A 112 0.97 14.09 -8.41
N GLY A 113 2.05 13.99 -9.17
CA GLY A 113 2.07 14.21 -10.63
C GLY A 113 2.14 12.94 -11.47
N PHE A 114 1.90 11.75 -10.90
CA PHE A 114 1.96 10.47 -11.60
C PHE A 114 0.57 9.84 -11.77
N GLN A 115 0.39 9.05 -12.83
CA GLN A 115 -0.91 8.56 -13.31
C GLN A 115 -1.68 7.78 -12.24
N LEU A 116 -0.99 6.95 -11.45
CA LEU A 116 -1.64 6.18 -10.37
C LEU A 116 -2.34 7.10 -9.36
N ALA A 117 -1.83 8.30 -9.14
CA ALA A 117 -2.41 9.27 -8.21
C ALA A 117 -3.76 9.80 -8.68
N ASP A 118 -4.07 9.77 -9.98
CA ASP A 118 -5.33 10.34 -10.51
C ASP A 118 -6.56 9.58 -10.01
N ASP A 119 -6.48 8.24 -9.91
CA ASP A 119 -7.55 7.44 -9.30
C ASP A 119 -7.73 7.75 -7.81
N HIS A 120 -6.62 7.97 -7.10
CA HIS A 120 -6.67 8.32 -5.68
C HIS A 120 -7.26 9.72 -5.47
N LYS A 121 -6.87 10.71 -6.28
CA LYS A 121 -7.46 12.06 -6.27
C LYS A 121 -8.97 12.03 -6.54
N ALA A 122 -9.39 11.21 -7.51
CA ALA A 122 -10.81 11.04 -7.82
C ALA A 122 -11.56 10.43 -6.62
N THR A 123 -10.99 9.42 -5.96
CA THR A 123 -11.58 8.82 -4.75
C THR A 123 -11.63 9.79 -3.58
N GLU A 124 -10.59 10.59 -3.37
CA GLU A 124 -10.59 11.64 -2.33
C GLU A 124 -11.68 12.70 -2.57
N ARG A 125 -11.98 13.03 -3.85
CA ARG A 125 -13.14 13.88 -4.18
C ARG A 125 -14.44 13.23 -3.77
N LEU A 126 -14.65 11.95 -4.09
CA LEU A 126 -15.85 11.22 -3.69
C LEU A 126 -16.02 11.21 -2.16
N LEU A 127 -14.94 11.05 -1.41
CA LEU A 127 -14.97 11.13 0.06
C LEU A 127 -15.39 12.50 0.56
N ARG A 128 -14.81 13.59 0.02
CA ARG A 128 -15.20 14.98 0.36
C ARG A 128 -16.68 15.26 0.07
N GLU A 129 -17.18 14.73 -1.04
CA GLU A 129 -18.57 14.94 -1.48
C GLU A 129 -19.56 14.03 -0.75
N SER A 130 -19.10 12.96 -0.09
CA SER A 130 -19.96 11.97 0.57
C SER A 130 -20.71 12.51 1.78
N GLY A 131 -20.14 13.49 2.48
CA GLY A 131 -20.62 13.97 3.78
C GLY A 131 -20.29 13.04 4.96
N LEU A 132 -19.56 11.95 4.74
CA LEU A 132 -19.01 11.10 5.80
C LEU A 132 -17.80 11.77 6.45
N ALA A 133 -17.59 11.55 7.75
CA ALA A 133 -16.28 11.78 8.33
C ALA A 133 -15.31 10.76 7.75
N PHE A 134 -14.15 11.21 7.30
CA PHE A 134 -13.16 10.35 6.67
C PHE A 134 -11.74 10.70 7.08
N THR A 135 -10.83 9.75 6.87
CA THR A 135 -9.38 9.95 6.95
C THR A 135 -8.72 9.22 5.78
N VAL A 136 -7.89 9.90 5.04
CA VAL A 136 -7.08 9.32 3.97
C VAL A 136 -5.66 9.06 4.48
N LEU A 137 -5.24 7.83 4.41
CA LEU A 137 -3.86 7.40 4.63
C LEU A 137 -3.15 7.45 3.28
N ARG A 138 -2.49 8.55 2.98
CA ARG A 138 -1.72 8.75 1.75
C ARG A 138 -0.39 8.01 1.86
N ASN A 139 -0.44 6.71 1.60
CA ASN A 139 0.72 5.82 1.71
C ASN A 139 1.76 6.16 0.65
N GLY A 140 3.02 6.22 1.06
CA GLY A 140 4.16 6.22 0.16
C GLY A 140 4.39 4.85 -0.49
N TRP A 141 5.54 4.69 -1.12
CA TRP A 141 5.87 3.47 -1.84
C TRP A 141 6.29 2.35 -0.87
N TYR A 142 5.93 1.10 -1.19
CA TYR A 142 6.25 -0.05 -0.34
C TYR A 142 7.68 -0.52 -0.54
N THR A 143 8.42 -0.70 0.54
CA THR A 143 9.81 -1.18 0.52
C THR A 143 9.92 -2.57 -0.12
N GLU A 144 8.94 -3.45 0.06
CA GLU A 144 8.90 -4.80 -0.49
C GLU A 144 8.90 -4.83 -2.02
N MET A 145 8.46 -3.75 -2.69
CA MET A 145 8.52 -3.65 -4.16
C MET A 145 9.94 -3.75 -4.72
N TYR A 146 10.95 -3.47 -3.89
CA TYR A 146 12.35 -3.53 -4.28
C TYR A 146 13.02 -4.84 -3.91
N ALA A 147 12.51 -5.59 -2.92
CA ALA A 147 13.07 -6.87 -2.50
C ALA A 147 13.08 -7.90 -3.65
N ASP A 148 11.99 -7.98 -4.42
CA ASP A 148 11.88 -8.89 -5.56
C ASP A 148 12.87 -8.51 -6.68
N ARG A 149 13.11 -7.21 -6.90
CA ARG A 149 14.12 -6.72 -7.85
C ARG A 149 15.53 -7.16 -7.48
N LEU A 150 15.86 -7.18 -6.21
CA LEU A 150 17.18 -7.60 -5.71
C LEU A 150 17.44 -9.09 -5.97
N ALA A 151 16.42 -9.94 -5.88
CA ALA A 151 16.53 -11.35 -6.19
C ALA A 151 16.96 -11.60 -7.65
N HIS A 152 16.38 -10.84 -8.57
CA HIS A 152 16.76 -10.91 -9.99
C HIS A 152 18.14 -10.29 -10.24
N ALA A 153 18.44 -9.15 -9.60
CA ALA A 153 19.72 -8.47 -9.73
C ALA A 153 20.91 -9.32 -9.25
N ALA A 154 20.72 -10.14 -8.24
CA ALA A 154 21.73 -11.06 -7.75
C ALA A 154 22.20 -12.08 -8.82
N GLN A 155 21.34 -12.41 -9.77
CA GLN A 155 21.65 -13.31 -10.89
C GLN A 155 22.25 -12.60 -12.09
N SER A 156 21.79 -11.38 -12.38
CA SER A 156 22.19 -10.60 -13.57
C SER A 156 23.35 -9.63 -13.31
N GLY A 157 23.69 -9.35 -12.03
CA GLY A 157 24.72 -8.38 -11.64
C GLY A 157 24.23 -6.92 -11.65
N SER A 158 22.99 -6.66 -12.07
CA SER A 158 22.43 -5.29 -12.08
C SER A 158 20.91 -5.30 -12.04
N PHE A 159 20.34 -4.15 -11.70
CA PHE A 159 18.94 -3.85 -11.97
C PHE A 159 18.81 -2.47 -12.61
N ALA A 160 17.85 -2.34 -13.50
CA ALA A 160 17.63 -1.13 -14.28
C ALA A 160 16.48 -0.31 -13.74
N GLY A 161 16.53 1.01 -13.95
CA GLY A 161 15.44 1.95 -13.66
C GLY A 161 15.64 3.26 -14.41
N THR A 162 14.62 4.10 -14.46
CA THR A 162 14.69 5.42 -15.12
C THR A 162 15.08 6.53 -14.16
N ALA A 163 14.85 6.35 -12.85
CA ALA A 163 15.18 7.37 -11.86
C ALA A 163 16.69 7.67 -11.85
N GLY A 164 17.05 8.92 -11.70
CA GLY A 164 18.46 9.32 -11.58
C GLY A 164 19.16 8.64 -10.40
N PRO A 165 20.48 8.45 -10.45
CA PRO A 165 21.23 7.72 -9.43
C PRO A 165 21.13 8.33 -8.02
N ASP A 166 20.91 9.65 -7.96
CA ASP A 166 20.78 10.41 -6.71
C ASP A 166 19.31 10.72 -6.36
N ALA A 167 18.35 10.35 -7.22
CA ALA A 167 16.93 10.54 -6.98
C ALA A 167 16.49 9.70 -5.78
N ARG A 168 15.69 10.30 -4.88
CA ARG A 168 15.37 9.72 -3.57
C ARG A 168 13.91 9.36 -3.42
N LEU A 169 13.65 8.31 -2.64
CA LEU A 169 12.31 7.91 -2.23
C LEU A 169 12.32 7.47 -0.76
N ALA A 170 11.27 7.82 -0.03
CA ALA A 170 11.08 7.49 1.39
C ALA A 170 10.05 6.36 1.52
N THR A 171 10.50 5.11 1.41
CA THR A 171 9.63 3.95 1.52
C THR A 171 9.41 3.51 2.96
N ALA A 172 8.30 2.82 3.20
CA ALA A 172 8.08 2.07 4.42
C ALA A 172 7.49 0.69 4.08
N THR A 173 7.53 -0.22 5.04
CA THR A 173 6.98 -1.57 4.85
C THR A 173 5.46 -1.56 4.89
N ARG A 174 4.83 -2.54 4.23
CA ARG A 174 3.37 -2.74 4.35
C ARG A 174 2.93 -2.96 5.79
N ALA A 175 3.77 -3.56 6.62
CA ALA A 175 3.50 -3.75 8.04
C ALA A 175 3.36 -2.41 8.77
N GLU A 176 4.26 -1.46 8.53
CA GLU A 176 4.21 -0.13 9.13
C GLU A 176 2.99 0.67 8.66
N TYR A 177 2.62 0.60 7.38
CA TYR A 177 1.37 1.20 6.89
C TYR A 177 0.14 0.53 7.51
N ALA A 178 0.19 -0.78 7.74
CA ALA A 178 -0.88 -1.49 8.43
C ALA A 178 -1.01 -1.10 9.91
N GLU A 179 0.10 -0.91 10.61
CA GLU A 179 0.11 -0.41 11.99
C GLU A 179 -0.48 1.00 12.08
N ALA A 180 -0.13 1.88 11.13
CA ALA A 180 -0.70 3.22 11.04
C ALA A 180 -2.22 3.17 10.79
N ALA A 181 -2.67 2.31 9.88
CA ALA A 181 -4.10 2.12 9.61
C ALA A 181 -4.84 1.61 10.86
N ALA A 182 -4.28 0.63 11.57
CA ALA A 182 -4.85 0.13 12.81
C ALA A 182 -4.91 1.21 13.90
N SER A 183 -3.86 2.05 14.02
CA SER A 183 -3.84 3.15 14.99
C SER A 183 -4.92 4.18 14.71
N VAL A 184 -5.14 4.55 13.44
CA VAL A 184 -6.21 5.49 13.05
C VAL A 184 -7.59 4.88 13.26
N LEU A 185 -7.81 3.61 12.91
CA LEU A 185 -9.08 2.91 13.10
C LEU A 185 -9.48 2.78 14.58
N LEU A 186 -8.51 2.69 15.47
CA LEU A 186 -8.73 2.56 16.92
C LEU A 186 -8.79 3.90 17.67
N ALA A 187 -8.45 4.99 16.99
CA ALA A 187 -8.47 6.31 17.61
C ALA A 187 -9.89 6.73 18.01
N ALA A 188 -10.09 7.08 19.28
CA ALA A 188 -11.38 7.55 19.79
C ALA A 188 -11.67 9.00 19.37
N ASP A 189 -10.62 9.82 19.24
CA ASP A 189 -10.71 11.23 18.93
C ASP A 189 -10.84 11.46 17.42
N ALA A 190 -11.29 12.66 17.03
CA ALA A 190 -11.29 13.10 15.64
C ALA A 190 -9.88 13.05 15.07
N GLN A 191 -9.76 12.47 13.88
CA GLN A 191 -8.50 12.37 13.17
C GLN A 191 -8.45 13.43 12.05
N PRO A 192 -7.25 13.87 11.63
CA PRO A 192 -7.10 14.68 10.43
C PRO A 192 -7.71 13.99 9.21
N GLU A 193 -8.19 14.77 8.26
CA GLU A 193 -8.69 14.22 6.98
C GLU A 193 -7.59 13.52 6.18
N TYR A 194 -6.34 13.94 6.33
CA TYR A 194 -5.21 13.43 5.56
C TYR A 194 -3.98 13.19 6.43
N TYR A 195 -3.33 12.04 6.21
CA TYR A 195 -2.00 11.74 6.69
C TYR A 195 -1.08 11.45 5.51
N GLU A 196 0.04 12.16 5.40
CA GLU A 196 1.11 11.86 4.45
C GLU A 196 2.05 10.83 5.10
N LEU A 197 2.00 9.58 4.61
CA LEU A 197 2.71 8.47 5.25
C LEU A 197 3.89 8.03 4.40
N SER A 198 5.09 8.18 4.93
CA SER A 198 6.35 7.80 4.29
C SER A 198 7.39 7.36 5.32
N GLY A 199 8.45 6.70 4.88
CA GLY A 199 9.56 6.33 5.74
C GLY A 199 10.33 7.53 6.28
N ASP A 200 11.03 7.33 7.40
CA ASP A 200 11.81 8.38 8.07
C ASP A 200 13.06 8.80 7.27
N ILE A 201 13.59 7.92 6.42
CA ILE A 201 14.82 8.13 5.67
C ILE A 201 14.57 7.87 4.19
N ALA A 202 14.83 8.87 3.36
CA ALA A 202 14.83 8.72 1.92
C ALA A 202 16.19 8.18 1.43
N TRP A 203 16.13 7.22 0.52
CA TRP A 203 17.28 6.55 -0.07
C TRP A 203 17.19 6.53 -1.61
N SER A 204 18.31 6.28 -2.30
CA SER A 204 18.36 6.16 -3.76
C SER A 204 18.50 4.71 -4.21
N LEU A 205 18.19 4.45 -5.49
CA LEU A 205 18.36 3.11 -6.07
C LEU A 205 19.83 2.69 -6.11
N THR A 206 20.76 3.64 -6.17
CA THR A 206 22.20 3.38 -6.00
C THR A 206 22.51 2.90 -4.59
N GLU A 207 22.02 3.61 -3.56
CA GLU A 207 22.19 3.21 -2.15
C GLU A 207 21.59 1.81 -1.88
N LEU A 208 20.49 1.46 -2.55
CA LEU A 208 19.91 0.12 -2.46
C LEU A 208 20.86 -0.96 -3.02
N ALA A 209 21.47 -0.70 -4.18
CA ALA A 209 22.45 -1.62 -4.79
C ALA A 209 23.70 -1.81 -3.93
N ASP A 210 24.21 -0.72 -3.39
CA ASP A 210 25.40 -0.70 -2.53
C ASP A 210 25.13 -1.48 -1.22
N GLU A 211 23.99 -1.25 -0.59
CA GLU A 211 23.61 -1.94 0.64
C GLU A 211 23.40 -3.44 0.40
N PHE A 212 22.78 -3.83 -0.72
CA PHE A 212 22.66 -5.24 -1.09
C PHE A 212 24.02 -5.89 -1.33
N THR A 213 24.91 -5.23 -2.07
CA THR A 213 26.30 -5.70 -2.30
C THR A 213 27.02 -5.91 -0.98
N ARG A 214 26.92 -4.95 -0.06
CA ARG A 214 27.52 -5.01 1.27
C ARG A 214 27.04 -6.20 2.10
N GLN A 215 25.74 -6.49 2.09
CA GLN A 215 25.15 -7.55 2.93
C GLN A 215 25.25 -8.95 2.32
N SER A 216 25.08 -9.06 1.01
CA SER A 216 25.07 -10.34 0.31
C SER A 216 26.47 -10.84 -0.08
N GLY A 217 27.42 -9.93 -0.25
CA GLY A 217 28.71 -10.20 -0.88
C GLY A 217 28.63 -10.38 -2.41
N THR A 218 27.41 -10.32 -3.00
CA THR A 218 27.20 -10.38 -4.46
C THR A 218 27.16 -8.97 -5.01
N HIS A 219 28.12 -8.64 -5.89
CA HIS A 219 28.17 -7.30 -6.48
C HIS A 219 27.02 -7.10 -7.46
N ILE A 220 26.21 -6.06 -7.21
CA ILE A 220 25.18 -5.56 -8.13
C ILE A 220 25.32 -4.05 -8.30
N VAL A 221 24.89 -3.54 -9.43
CA VAL A 221 24.87 -2.11 -9.73
C VAL A 221 23.49 -1.65 -10.18
N TYR A 222 23.12 -0.43 -9.80
CA TYR A 222 21.98 0.24 -10.38
C TYR A 222 22.38 0.83 -11.74
N GLN A 223 21.56 0.62 -12.77
CA GLN A 223 21.76 1.14 -14.12
C GLN A 223 20.61 2.05 -14.49
N GLN A 224 20.87 3.34 -14.62
CA GLN A 224 19.90 4.25 -15.20
C GLN A 224 19.77 3.96 -16.70
N VAL A 225 18.52 3.78 -17.15
CA VAL A 225 18.18 3.50 -18.56
C VAL A 225 17.09 4.46 -19.03
N SER A 226 16.83 4.50 -20.36
CA SER A 226 15.72 5.31 -20.86
C SER A 226 14.36 4.69 -20.46
N PRO A 227 13.28 5.51 -20.43
CA PRO A 227 11.92 5.00 -20.18
C PRO A 227 11.52 3.87 -21.12
N GLU A 228 11.89 3.96 -22.39
CA GLU A 228 11.59 2.94 -23.42
C GLU A 228 12.34 1.63 -23.13
N GLN A 229 13.60 1.73 -22.71
CA GLN A 229 14.42 0.56 -22.36
C GLN A 229 13.87 -0.14 -21.12
N GLN A 230 13.50 0.64 -20.10
CA GLN A 230 12.92 0.07 -18.89
C GLN A 230 11.58 -0.59 -19.17
N ARG A 231 10.69 0.10 -19.91
CA ARG A 231 9.40 -0.48 -20.32
C ARG A 231 9.59 -1.81 -21.04
N ALA A 232 10.47 -1.83 -22.03
CA ALA A 232 10.77 -3.05 -22.80
C ALA A 232 11.30 -4.18 -21.89
N GLY A 233 12.19 -3.87 -20.95
CA GLY A 233 12.73 -4.83 -19.99
C GLY A 233 11.65 -5.40 -19.06
N LEU A 234 10.75 -4.57 -18.53
CA LEU A 234 9.65 -4.99 -17.69
C LEU A 234 8.66 -5.90 -18.44
N VAL A 235 8.32 -5.56 -19.67
CA VAL A 235 7.46 -6.40 -20.52
C VAL A 235 8.14 -7.73 -20.86
N ALA A 236 9.43 -7.71 -21.18
CA ALA A 236 10.22 -8.92 -21.44
C ALA A 236 10.32 -9.83 -20.19
N ALA A 237 10.29 -9.25 -18.98
CA ALA A 237 10.20 -9.97 -17.72
C ALA A 237 8.78 -10.51 -17.40
N GLY A 238 7.81 -10.32 -18.30
CA GLY A 238 6.46 -10.88 -18.20
C GLY A 238 5.43 -9.96 -17.55
N LEU A 239 5.75 -8.68 -17.28
CA LEU A 239 4.77 -7.73 -16.76
C LEU A 239 3.81 -7.29 -17.89
N PRO A 240 2.50 -7.15 -17.62
CA PRO A 240 1.59 -6.54 -18.57
C PRO A 240 2.01 -5.10 -18.92
N GLU A 241 1.86 -4.71 -20.17
CA GLU A 241 2.25 -3.38 -20.65
C GLU A 241 1.72 -2.21 -19.79
N PRO A 242 0.42 -2.19 -19.38
CA PRO A 242 -0.08 -1.11 -18.52
C PRO A 242 0.62 -1.04 -17.15
N VAL A 243 1.08 -2.18 -16.62
CA VAL A 243 1.82 -2.22 -15.34
C VAL A 243 3.23 -1.68 -15.54
N ALA A 244 3.88 -2.03 -16.66
CA ALA A 244 5.18 -1.49 -17.01
C ALA A 244 5.13 0.03 -17.18
N ASP A 245 4.09 0.56 -17.83
CA ASP A 245 3.89 2.00 -18.02
C ASP A 245 3.73 2.72 -16.66
N ILE A 246 2.95 2.17 -15.72
CA ILE A 246 2.80 2.70 -14.36
C ILE A 246 4.15 2.73 -13.63
N LEU A 247 4.95 1.67 -13.72
CA LEU A 247 6.24 1.62 -13.01
C LEU A 247 7.24 2.62 -13.55
N VAL A 248 7.27 2.83 -14.87
CA VAL A 248 8.11 3.86 -15.51
C VAL A 248 7.67 5.25 -15.06
N ASP A 249 6.38 5.53 -15.02
CA ASP A 249 5.82 6.82 -14.59
C ASP A 249 6.10 7.11 -13.10
N VAL A 250 6.03 6.08 -12.26
CA VAL A 250 6.39 6.20 -10.83
C VAL A 250 7.87 6.55 -10.66
N GLU A 251 8.76 5.96 -11.45
CA GLU A 251 10.19 6.31 -11.36
C GLU A 251 10.47 7.74 -11.84
N ALA A 252 9.72 8.24 -12.83
CA ALA A 252 9.75 9.67 -13.16
C ALA A 252 9.28 10.57 -12.01
N ALA A 253 8.32 10.11 -11.20
CA ALA A 253 7.90 10.83 -9.98
C ALA A 253 8.99 10.79 -8.88
N ILE A 254 9.80 9.73 -8.80
CA ILE A 254 10.97 9.68 -7.92
C ILE A 254 11.97 10.78 -8.33
N ASP A 255 12.25 10.92 -9.62
CA ASP A 255 13.13 11.99 -10.13
C ASP A 255 12.65 13.39 -9.77
N ARG A 256 11.34 13.62 -9.79
CA ARG A 256 10.74 14.89 -9.37
C ARG A 256 10.69 15.09 -7.85
N GLY A 257 11.18 14.10 -7.06
CA GLY A 257 11.20 14.13 -5.60
C GLY A 257 9.82 13.95 -4.93
N GLU A 258 8.82 13.53 -5.68
CA GLU A 258 7.44 13.39 -5.18
C GLU A 258 7.33 12.28 -4.11
N LEU A 259 8.14 11.23 -4.24
CA LEU A 259 8.16 10.11 -3.31
C LEU A 259 9.21 10.23 -2.19
N ALA A 260 9.94 11.35 -2.13
CA ALA A 260 10.90 11.64 -1.06
C ALA A 260 10.32 12.49 0.08
N ARG A 261 9.04 12.86 0.01
CA ARG A 261 8.38 13.70 1.02
C ARG A 261 8.32 12.98 2.37
N GLN A 262 8.61 13.72 3.42
CA GLN A 262 8.64 13.22 4.80
C GLN A 262 8.07 14.29 5.73
N ASP A 263 7.12 13.91 6.57
CA ASP A 263 6.58 14.79 7.63
C ASP A 263 6.59 14.12 9.01
N GLY A 264 7.05 12.86 9.09
CA GLY A 264 7.10 12.05 10.31
C GLY A 264 5.73 11.56 10.80
N SER A 265 4.67 11.69 10.01
CA SER A 265 3.32 11.23 10.40
C SER A 265 3.26 9.72 10.62
N LEU A 266 3.93 8.94 9.75
CA LEU A 266 3.98 7.49 9.89
C LEU A 266 4.59 7.10 11.25
N ARG A 267 5.80 7.60 11.53
CA ARG A 267 6.48 7.38 12.82
C ARG A 267 5.62 7.75 14.03
N ARG A 268 4.91 8.89 13.96
CA ARG A 268 4.02 9.31 15.07
C ARG A 268 2.86 8.33 15.28
N LEU A 269 2.27 7.81 14.21
CA LEU A 269 1.13 6.87 14.28
C LEU A 269 1.53 5.49 14.79
N ILE A 270 2.72 4.98 14.38
CA ILE A 270 3.19 3.65 14.78
C ILE A 270 3.95 3.66 16.12
N GLY A 271 4.45 4.84 16.55
CA GLY A 271 5.13 5.01 17.85
C GLY A 271 6.61 4.61 17.87
N HIS A 272 7.20 4.27 16.73
CA HIS A 272 8.62 3.93 16.59
C HIS A 272 9.18 4.43 15.26
N PRO A 273 10.52 4.51 15.07
CA PRO A 273 11.12 4.79 13.78
C PRO A 273 10.72 3.76 12.72
N THR A 274 10.62 4.19 11.46
CA THR A 274 10.40 3.25 10.37
C THR A 274 11.65 2.40 10.10
N ALA A 275 11.42 1.19 9.57
CA ALA A 275 12.49 0.25 9.24
C ALA A 275 13.50 0.89 8.27
N PRO A 276 14.81 0.87 8.58
CA PRO A 276 15.82 1.39 7.69
C PRO A 276 15.97 0.49 6.45
N LEU A 277 16.51 1.04 5.36
CA LEU A 277 16.80 0.30 4.12
C LEU A 277 17.57 -1.00 4.39
N ALA A 278 18.51 -0.98 5.33
CA ALA A 278 19.33 -2.13 5.70
C ALA A 278 18.51 -3.36 6.12
N ASP A 279 17.41 -3.17 6.84
CA ASP A 279 16.54 -4.27 7.32
C ASP A 279 15.76 -4.91 6.16
N ALA A 280 15.29 -4.10 5.22
CA ALA A 280 14.64 -4.59 4.02
C ALA A 280 15.60 -5.41 3.15
N VAL A 281 16.83 -4.93 2.99
CA VAL A 281 17.89 -5.65 2.28
C VAL A 281 18.25 -6.94 2.99
N ALA A 282 18.38 -6.94 4.33
CA ALA A 282 18.64 -8.15 5.11
C ALA A 282 17.58 -9.22 4.91
N THR A 283 16.31 -8.81 4.85
CA THR A 283 15.18 -9.70 4.55
C THR A 283 15.29 -10.31 3.15
N ALA A 284 15.58 -9.50 2.13
CA ALA A 284 15.78 -9.97 0.77
C ALA A 284 16.97 -10.94 0.64
N VAL A 285 18.11 -10.63 1.28
CA VAL A 285 19.30 -11.49 1.28
C VAL A 285 19.02 -12.84 1.98
N THR A 286 18.24 -12.82 3.06
CA THR A 286 17.85 -14.06 3.77
C THR A 286 16.94 -14.92 2.91
N ALA A 287 15.95 -14.34 2.22
CA ALA A 287 15.06 -15.04 1.32
C ALA A 287 15.83 -15.72 0.17
N LEU A 288 16.84 -15.04 -0.40
CA LEU A 288 17.69 -15.61 -1.45
C LEU A 288 18.47 -16.84 -0.99
N LYS A 289 19.01 -16.82 0.24
CA LYS A 289 19.77 -17.96 0.81
C LYS A 289 18.90 -19.18 1.07
N THR A 290 17.63 -19.00 1.34
CA THR A 290 16.67 -20.09 1.58
C THR A 290 16.10 -20.68 0.28
N THR A 291 16.21 -19.97 -0.84
CA THR A 291 15.68 -20.40 -2.14
C THR A 291 16.75 -21.07 -3.03
N THR A 292 18.02 -20.95 -2.65
CA THR A 292 19.13 -21.66 -3.34
C THR A 292 19.30 -23.04 -2.70
N PRO A 293 19.09 -24.16 -3.46
CA PRO A 293 19.17 -25.53 -2.94
C PRO A 293 20.58 -25.92 -2.50
#